data_7254ed5bffb78dad3046243e09e4b3eb
#
_entry.id   7254ed5bffb78dad3046243e09e4b3eb
#
_cell.length_a   1.000
_cell.length_b   1.000
_cell.length_c   1.000
_cell.angle_alpha   90.00
_cell.angle_beta   90.00
_cell.angle_gamma   90.00
#
_symmetry.space_group_name_H-M   'P 1'
#
loop_
_entity.id
_entity.type
_entity.pdbx_description
1 polymer ?
#
loop_
_entity_poly.entity_id
_entity_poly.type
_entity_poly.pdbx_seq_one_letter_code
_entity_poly.pdbx_strand_id
1 'polypeptide(L)'
;MTRARTARGLRAPALAVIALVGAAAACSGREPEVSGVGRWRFTHTTLADVNEGICQPTELGDGRKGTWCFALTPFKVARSSAEVDLYFLGSEKTAKLIEIQLKVRGCHEDELDQWMRSALGPPIESRSTRGYWKNAFLWAAALMPSEPGRCLVHFLPLSENGEIDRIKQL
;
A
#
# COMPACT_ATOMS: atom_id res chain seq x y z
N MET A 1 72.04 22.71 63.62
CA MET A 1 71.10 21.53 63.69
C MET A 1 69.74 21.94 63.17
N THR A 2 69.45 21.68 61.87
CA THR A 2 68.18 22.09 61.29
C THR A 2 67.71 21.00 60.37
N ARG A 3 66.62 20.37 60.72
CA ARG A 3 66.04 19.26 60.02
C ARG A 3 65.18 19.77 58.85
N ALA A 4 65.49 19.28 57.65
CA ALA A 4 64.67 19.49 56.47
C ALA A 4 63.42 18.58 56.49
N ARG A 5 62.19 19.11 56.28
CA ARG A 5 60.96 18.41 56.06
C ARG A 5 60.69 18.29 54.60
N THR A 6 60.71 17.08 54.13
CA THR A 6 60.29 16.68 52.77
C THR A 6 58.74 16.76 52.62
N ALA A 7 58.29 17.59 51.70
CA ALA A 7 56.88 17.66 51.30
C ALA A 7 56.55 16.52 50.30
N ARG A 8 55.65 15.64 50.63
CA ARG A 8 55.06 14.62 49.72
C ARG A 8 54.02 15.29 48.84
N GLY A 9 54.27 15.35 47.54
CA GLY A 9 53.29 15.75 46.57
C GLY A 9 52.18 14.70 46.39
N LEU A 10 50.95 15.11 46.61
CA LEU A 10 49.79 14.34 46.25
C LEU A 10 49.63 14.39 44.72
N ARG A 11 49.71 13.23 44.09
CA ARG A 11 49.29 13.03 42.70
C ARG A 11 47.77 12.81 42.66
N ALA A 12 47.05 13.72 42.08
CA ALA A 12 45.63 13.56 41.77
C ALA A 12 45.46 12.59 40.59
N PRO A 13 44.50 11.64 40.63
CA PRO A 13 44.19 10.81 39.48
C PRO A 13 43.33 11.61 38.49
N ALA A 14 43.78 11.67 37.24
CA ALA A 14 43.01 12.20 36.14
C ALA A 14 41.84 11.23 35.85
N LEU A 15 40.62 11.65 36.13
CA LEU A 15 39.38 10.97 35.70
C LEU A 15 39.22 11.19 34.20
N ALA A 16 39.49 10.14 33.41
CA ALA A 16 39.16 10.10 32.01
C ALA A 16 37.64 9.88 31.88
N VAL A 17 36.91 10.94 31.53
CA VAL A 17 35.52 10.88 31.14
C VAL A 17 35.44 10.30 29.72
N ILE A 18 35.14 9.01 29.61
CA ILE A 18 34.81 8.37 28.33
C ILE A 18 33.39 8.80 27.99
N ALA A 19 33.26 9.78 27.10
CA ALA A 19 32.00 10.15 26.45
C ALA A 19 31.62 9.02 25.49
N LEU A 20 30.73 8.12 25.93
CA LEU A 20 29.99 7.18 25.05
C LEU A 20 29.06 8.02 24.19
N VAL A 21 29.52 8.39 22.97
CA VAL A 21 28.63 8.86 21.90
C VAL A 21 27.84 7.64 21.43
N GLY A 22 26.67 7.44 22.03
CA GLY A 22 25.68 6.48 21.53
C GLY A 22 25.23 6.93 20.14
N ALA A 23 25.75 6.30 19.09
CA ALA A 23 25.19 6.37 17.76
C ALA A 23 23.80 5.69 17.82
N ALA A 24 22.76 6.49 18.08
CA ALA A 24 21.39 6.09 17.79
C ALA A 24 21.31 5.93 16.26
N ALA A 25 21.55 4.70 15.78
CA ALA A 25 21.15 4.29 14.43
C ALA A 25 19.63 4.41 14.42
N ALA A 26 19.12 5.55 13.96
CA ALA A 26 17.74 5.69 13.57
C ALA A 26 17.53 4.71 12.42
N CYS A 27 17.08 3.49 12.74
CA CYS A 27 16.38 2.64 11.79
C CYS A 27 15.15 3.42 11.38
N SER A 28 15.26 4.27 10.36
CA SER A 28 14.14 4.75 9.60
C SER A 28 13.58 3.54 8.86
N GLY A 29 12.79 2.73 9.59
CA GLY A 29 11.95 1.71 9.00
C GLY A 29 11.01 2.42 8.04
N ARG A 30 11.42 2.46 6.77
CA ARG A 30 10.55 2.91 5.69
C ARG A 30 9.40 1.90 5.70
N GLU A 31 8.21 2.35 6.08
CA GLU A 31 7.02 1.50 6.00
C GLU A 31 6.96 0.91 4.59
N PRO A 32 6.68 -0.40 4.45
CA PRO A 32 6.62 -1.02 3.13
C PRO A 32 5.56 -0.32 2.31
N GLU A 33 5.99 0.33 1.24
CA GLU A 33 5.13 1.11 0.36
C GLU A 33 4.14 0.17 -0.36
N VAL A 34 2.85 0.45 -0.27
CA VAL A 34 1.79 -0.41 -0.83
C VAL A 34 1.87 -0.37 -2.35
N SER A 35 2.18 -1.50 -2.98
CA SER A 35 2.26 -1.67 -4.45
C SER A 35 1.18 -2.60 -5.02
N GLY A 36 0.13 -2.88 -4.23
CA GLY A 36 -0.97 -3.76 -4.59
C GLY A 36 -1.86 -4.10 -3.39
N VAL A 37 -2.60 -5.20 -3.45
CA VAL A 37 -3.55 -5.62 -2.41
C VAL A 37 -3.32 -7.09 -2.04
N GLY A 38 -3.22 -7.38 -0.76
CA GLY A 38 -2.97 -8.74 -0.27
C GLY A 38 -1.70 -9.32 -0.91
N ARG A 39 -1.82 -10.44 -1.62
CA ARG A 39 -0.72 -11.09 -2.35
C ARG A 39 -0.48 -10.52 -3.75
N TRP A 40 -1.42 -9.74 -4.29
CA TRP A 40 -1.38 -9.23 -5.65
C TRP A 40 -0.56 -7.94 -5.72
N ARG A 41 0.48 -7.91 -6.57
CA ARG A 41 1.40 -6.78 -6.73
C ARG A 41 1.54 -6.41 -8.20
N PHE A 42 1.34 -5.14 -8.55
CA PHE A 42 1.42 -4.67 -9.94
C PHE A 42 2.77 -4.90 -10.61
N THR A 43 3.86 -4.88 -9.85
CA THR A 43 5.22 -5.06 -10.39
C THR A 43 5.61 -6.51 -10.61
N HIS A 44 4.89 -7.46 -9.99
CA HIS A 44 5.33 -8.87 -9.95
C HIS A 44 4.26 -9.85 -10.42
N THR A 45 2.97 -9.54 -10.17
CA THR A 45 1.89 -10.46 -10.51
C THR A 45 1.63 -10.49 -12.01
N THR A 46 1.65 -11.69 -12.57
CA THR A 46 1.29 -12.00 -13.95
C THR A 46 0.08 -12.93 -13.98
N LEU A 47 -0.52 -13.13 -15.16
CA LEU A 47 -1.64 -14.06 -15.31
C LEU A 47 -1.25 -15.51 -14.92
N ALA A 48 0.00 -15.90 -15.06
CA ALA A 48 0.49 -17.22 -14.63
C ALA A 48 0.44 -17.44 -13.11
N ASP A 49 0.41 -16.37 -12.32
CA ASP A 49 0.37 -16.46 -10.86
C ASP A 49 -1.04 -16.67 -10.32
N VAL A 50 -2.08 -16.56 -11.19
CA VAL A 50 -3.47 -16.80 -10.84
C VAL A 50 -3.76 -18.29 -10.96
N ASN A 51 -3.79 -18.98 -9.82
CA ASN A 51 -4.02 -20.43 -9.73
C ASN A 51 -5.38 -20.79 -9.11
N GLU A 52 -6.26 -19.81 -8.98
CA GLU A 52 -7.61 -19.96 -8.44
C GLU A 52 -8.62 -19.10 -9.23
N GLY A 53 -9.91 -19.36 -9.04
CA GLY A 53 -10.98 -18.61 -9.71
C GLY A 53 -11.13 -18.98 -11.19
N ILE A 54 -11.76 -18.06 -11.92
CA ILE A 54 -12.08 -18.21 -13.34
C ILE A 54 -11.49 -17.01 -14.07
N CYS A 55 -10.72 -17.25 -15.12
CA CYS A 55 -10.18 -16.20 -15.98
C CYS A 55 -10.78 -16.31 -17.39
N GLN A 56 -11.22 -15.20 -17.95
CA GLN A 56 -11.80 -15.14 -19.29
C GLN A 56 -11.36 -13.88 -20.05
N PRO A 57 -11.31 -13.93 -21.38
CA PRO A 57 -11.05 -12.75 -22.19
C PRO A 57 -12.07 -11.64 -21.92
N THR A 58 -11.61 -10.39 -21.92
CA THR A 58 -12.47 -9.22 -21.75
C THR A 58 -11.96 -8.06 -22.57
N GLU A 59 -12.82 -7.08 -22.80
CA GLU A 59 -12.43 -5.76 -23.26
C GLU A 59 -12.31 -4.84 -22.04
N LEU A 60 -11.18 -4.16 -21.92
CA LEU A 60 -10.89 -3.20 -20.86
C LEU A 60 -11.63 -1.89 -21.09
N GLY A 61 -11.74 -1.05 -20.06
CA GLY A 61 -12.49 0.21 -20.15
C GLY A 61 -12.04 1.19 -21.23
N ASP A 62 -10.83 1.03 -21.74
CA ASP A 62 -10.24 1.82 -22.83
C ASP A 62 -10.26 1.10 -24.20
N GLY A 63 -10.95 -0.04 -24.30
CA GLY A 63 -11.06 -0.83 -25.53
C GLY A 63 -9.90 -1.79 -25.78
N ARG A 64 -8.86 -1.81 -24.93
CA ARG A 64 -7.76 -2.80 -25.06
C ARG A 64 -8.29 -4.21 -24.73
N LYS A 65 -7.71 -5.22 -25.36
CA LYS A 65 -7.97 -6.63 -25.04
C LYS A 65 -7.23 -7.01 -23.78
N GLY A 66 -7.92 -7.71 -22.88
CA GLY A 66 -7.37 -8.15 -21.62
C GLY A 66 -7.96 -9.47 -21.16
N THR A 67 -7.61 -9.86 -19.94
CA THR A 67 -8.16 -11.03 -19.24
C THR A 67 -8.69 -10.57 -17.89
N TRP A 68 -9.92 -10.95 -17.58
CA TRP A 68 -10.56 -10.74 -16.30
C TRP A 68 -10.60 -12.05 -15.52
N CYS A 69 -10.06 -12.04 -14.29
CA CYS A 69 -10.10 -13.15 -13.36
C CYS A 69 -10.97 -12.80 -12.16
N PHE A 70 -11.91 -13.67 -11.80
CA PHE A 70 -12.91 -13.47 -10.75
C PHE A 70 -13.17 -14.78 -9.98
N ALA A 71 -14.08 -14.77 -9.02
CA ALA A 71 -14.33 -15.89 -8.10
C ALA A 71 -13.06 -16.34 -7.36
N LEU A 72 -12.20 -15.37 -7.04
CA LEU A 72 -10.98 -15.58 -6.27
C LEU A 72 -11.30 -15.67 -4.77
N THR A 73 -10.33 -16.12 -3.98
CA THR A 73 -10.45 -16.09 -2.52
C THR A 73 -10.77 -14.67 -2.06
N PRO A 74 -11.88 -14.47 -1.31
CA PRO A 74 -12.27 -13.14 -0.86
C PRO A 74 -11.21 -12.47 0.00
N PHE A 75 -11.10 -11.16 -0.13
CA PHE A 75 -10.18 -10.33 0.65
C PHE A 75 -10.92 -9.63 1.79
N LYS A 76 -10.27 -9.53 2.96
CA LYS A 76 -10.88 -8.84 4.10
C LYS A 76 -10.57 -7.35 4.05
N VAL A 77 -11.60 -6.52 3.99
CA VAL A 77 -11.54 -5.05 4.04
C VAL A 77 -12.25 -4.59 5.31
N ALA A 78 -11.51 -4.05 6.26
CA ALA A 78 -12.03 -3.73 7.60
C ALA A 78 -12.75 -4.96 8.21
N ARG A 79 -14.04 -4.84 8.53
CA ARG A 79 -14.86 -5.96 9.02
C ARG A 79 -15.62 -6.70 7.91
N SER A 80 -15.61 -6.16 6.70
CA SER A 80 -16.35 -6.68 5.56
C SER A 80 -15.49 -7.64 4.73
N SER A 81 -16.17 -8.46 3.91
CA SER A 81 -15.54 -9.31 2.90
C SER A 81 -15.69 -8.66 1.54
N ALA A 82 -14.63 -8.65 0.76
CA ALA A 82 -14.62 -8.15 -0.60
C ALA A 82 -14.39 -9.29 -1.60
N GLU A 83 -15.19 -9.34 -2.65
CA GLU A 83 -14.87 -10.10 -3.86
C GLU A 83 -13.72 -9.41 -4.58
N VAL A 84 -12.79 -10.21 -5.09
CA VAL A 84 -11.59 -9.72 -5.77
C VAL A 84 -11.72 -10.02 -7.26
N ASP A 85 -11.60 -8.99 -8.08
CA ASP A 85 -11.46 -9.11 -9.52
C ASP A 85 -10.08 -8.59 -9.93
N LEU A 86 -9.41 -9.32 -10.83
CA LEU A 86 -8.11 -8.94 -11.38
C LEU A 86 -8.24 -8.74 -12.89
N TYR A 87 -7.64 -7.67 -13.39
CA TYR A 87 -7.60 -7.39 -14.82
C TYR A 87 -6.15 -7.37 -15.31
N PHE A 88 -5.89 -8.12 -16.37
CA PHE A 88 -4.58 -8.26 -16.99
C PHE A 88 -4.59 -7.69 -18.40
N LEU A 89 -3.49 -7.07 -18.81
CA LEU A 89 -3.32 -6.58 -20.18
C LEU A 89 -2.85 -7.73 -21.09
N GLY A 90 -3.74 -8.20 -21.96
CA GLY A 90 -3.50 -9.35 -22.83
C GLY A 90 -4.00 -10.66 -22.25
N SER A 91 -3.65 -11.78 -22.91
CA SER A 91 -4.08 -13.14 -22.56
C SER A 91 -2.91 -14.13 -22.36
N GLU A 92 -1.68 -13.67 -22.52
CA GLU A 92 -0.48 -14.46 -22.36
C GLU A 92 -0.23 -14.73 -20.87
N LYS A 93 0.41 -15.84 -20.55
CA LYS A 93 0.79 -16.16 -19.16
C LYS A 93 1.60 -15.06 -18.47
N THR A 94 2.35 -14.28 -19.24
CA THR A 94 3.16 -13.14 -18.79
C THR A 94 2.40 -11.81 -18.77
N ALA A 95 1.09 -11.82 -19.10
CA ALA A 95 0.24 -10.63 -19.07
C ALA A 95 0.31 -9.97 -17.69
N LYS A 96 0.50 -8.65 -17.68
CA LYS A 96 0.70 -7.87 -16.46
C LYS A 96 -0.63 -7.50 -15.83
N LEU A 97 -0.70 -7.56 -14.52
CA LEU A 97 -1.80 -7.05 -13.73
C LEU A 97 -1.87 -5.52 -13.88
N ILE A 98 -3.03 -5.01 -14.29
CA ILE A 98 -3.27 -3.58 -14.52
C ILE A 98 -4.39 -3.01 -13.65
N GLU A 99 -5.23 -3.86 -13.06
CA GLU A 99 -6.25 -3.41 -12.13
C GLU A 99 -6.60 -4.50 -11.12
N ILE A 100 -6.83 -4.09 -9.88
CA ILE A 100 -7.45 -4.90 -8.82
C ILE A 100 -8.72 -4.18 -8.41
N GLN A 101 -9.87 -4.85 -8.52
CA GLN A 101 -11.13 -4.34 -7.99
C GLN A 101 -11.53 -5.13 -6.75
N LEU A 102 -11.96 -4.41 -5.72
CA LEU A 102 -12.57 -4.97 -4.53
C LEU A 102 -14.04 -4.56 -4.48
N LYS A 103 -14.94 -5.54 -4.57
CA LYS A 103 -16.39 -5.35 -4.43
C LYS A 103 -16.77 -5.69 -2.99
N VAL A 104 -16.83 -4.67 -2.13
CA VAL A 104 -17.04 -4.82 -0.68
C VAL A 104 -18.54 -4.98 -0.42
N ARG A 105 -18.95 -6.15 0.05
CA ARG A 105 -20.34 -6.42 0.43
C ARG A 105 -20.61 -5.98 1.87
N GLY A 106 -21.80 -5.43 2.13
CA GLY A 106 -22.15 -4.90 3.46
C GLY A 106 -21.20 -3.76 3.86
N CYS A 107 -20.86 -2.90 2.92
CA CYS A 107 -19.90 -1.82 3.11
C CYS A 107 -20.43 -0.78 4.11
N HIS A 108 -19.58 -0.43 5.09
CA HIS A 108 -19.71 0.73 5.95
C HIS A 108 -18.69 1.76 5.47
N GLU A 109 -19.17 2.90 4.98
CA GLU A 109 -18.36 3.92 4.30
C GLU A 109 -17.23 4.44 5.20
N ASP A 110 -17.54 4.76 6.47
CA ASP A 110 -16.56 5.26 7.44
C ASP A 110 -15.43 4.24 7.70
N GLU A 111 -15.78 2.95 7.79
CA GLU A 111 -14.79 1.89 8.00
C GLU A 111 -13.92 1.67 6.77
N LEU A 112 -14.51 1.78 5.57
CA LEU A 112 -13.76 1.71 4.33
C LEU A 112 -12.81 2.91 4.19
N ASP A 113 -13.27 4.13 4.47
CA ASP A 113 -12.42 5.33 4.45
C ASP A 113 -11.26 5.20 5.45
N GLN A 114 -11.54 4.77 6.68
CA GLN A 114 -10.51 4.54 7.69
C GLN A 114 -9.50 3.47 7.25
N TRP A 115 -9.97 2.37 6.64
CA TRP A 115 -9.10 1.31 6.12
C TRP A 115 -8.20 1.83 4.99
N MET A 116 -8.76 2.60 4.04
CA MET A 116 -7.99 3.23 2.96
C MET A 116 -6.95 4.21 3.49
N ARG A 117 -7.34 5.06 4.46
CA ARG A 117 -6.41 6.02 5.10
C ARG A 117 -5.30 5.33 5.88
N SER A 118 -5.58 4.22 6.53
CA SER A 118 -4.54 3.46 7.25
C SER A 118 -3.55 2.80 6.31
N ALA A 119 -3.98 2.41 5.10
CA ALA A 119 -3.15 1.76 4.11
C ALA A 119 -2.38 2.74 3.20
N LEU A 120 -2.99 3.86 2.82
CA LEU A 120 -2.50 4.78 1.79
C LEU A 120 -2.30 6.22 2.27
N GLY A 121 -2.61 6.51 3.54
CA GLY A 121 -2.63 7.88 4.06
C GLY A 121 -3.91 8.66 3.68
N PRO A 122 -3.91 9.97 3.83
CA PRO A 122 -5.07 10.80 3.47
C PRO A 122 -5.29 10.77 1.94
N PRO A 123 -6.56 10.85 1.47
CA PRO A 123 -6.85 10.96 0.06
C PRO A 123 -6.28 12.27 -0.51
N ILE A 124 -5.80 12.23 -1.75
CA ILE A 124 -5.37 13.43 -2.48
C ILE A 124 -6.56 14.25 -3.00
N GLU A 125 -7.71 13.59 -3.17
CA GLU A 125 -8.95 14.20 -3.59
C GLU A 125 -10.13 13.45 -2.97
N SER A 126 -11.14 14.17 -2.49
CA SER A 126 -12.41 13.62 -2.01
C SER A 126 -13.55 14.42 -2.62
N ARG A 127 -14.59 13.73 -3.12
CA ARG A 127 -15.81 14.31 -3.66
C ARG A 127 -17.01 13.52 -3.19
N SER A 128 -17.87 14.11 -2.35
CA SER A 128 -19.06 13.44 -1.84
C SER A 128 -18.70 12.05 -1.27
N THR A 129 -19.14 10.98 -1.92
CA THR A 129 -18.93 9.57 -1.55
C THR A 129 -17.74 8.93 -2.24
N ARG A 130 -16.80 9.69 -2.79
CA ARG A 130 -15.64 9.20 -3.53
C ARG A 130 -14.35 9.70 -2.93
N GLY A 131 -13.38 8.81 -2.77
CA GLY A 131 -12.02 9.14 -2.37
C GLY A 131 -11.02 8.67 -3.40
N TYR A 132 -9.94 9.46 -3.62
CA TYR A 132 -8.86 9.15 -4.54
C TYR A 132 -7.52 9.26 -3.83
N TRP A 133 -6.67 8.26 -4.03
CA TRP A 133 -5.34 8.16 -3.43
C TRP A 133 -4.28 7.95 -4.50
N LYS A 134 -3.07 8.37 -4.18
CA LYS A 134 -1.90 8.12 -5.01
C LYS A 134 -0.68 7.95 -4.11
N ASN A 135 0.13 6.94 -4.38
CA ASN A 135 1.45 6.80 -3.80
C ASN A 135 2.51 6.64 -4.92
N ALA A 136 3.75 6.24 -4.58
CA ALA A 136 4.82 6.06 -5.56
C ALA A 136 4.59 4.87 -6.53
N PHE A 137 3.60 3.99 -6.28
CA PHE A 137 3.41 2.75 -7.04
C PHE A 137 2.04 2.64 -7.71
N LEU A 138 1.02 3.26 -7.12
CA LEU A 138 -0.35 3.05 -7.55
C LEU A 138 -1.25 4.27 -7.37
N TRP A 139 -2.35 4.24 -8.11
CA TRP A 139 -3.58 4.97 -7.86
C TRP A 139 -4.58 4.08 -7.14
N ALA A 140 -5.43 4.67 -6.31
CA ALA A 140 -6.62 4.01 -5.80
C ALA A 140 -7.83 4.96 -5.84
N ALA A 141 -9.01 4.38 -6.10
CA ALA A 141 -10.28 5.07 -6.04
C ALA A 141 -11.27 4.22 -5.25
N ALA A 142 -11.95 4.82 -4.28
CA ALA A 142 -13.06 4.20 -3.58
C ALA A 142 -14.36 4.92 -3.93
N LEU A 143 -15.31 4.16 -4.49
CA LEU A 143 -16.67 4.60 -4.82
C LEU A 143 -17.61 4.08 -3.74
N MET A 144 -18.15 4.96 -2.90
CA MET A 144 -18.91 4.65 -1.71
C MET A 144 -20.27 5.38 -1.72
N PRO A 145 -21.40 4.72 -1.80
CA PRO A 145 -21.60 3.37 -2.30
C PRO A 145 -21.62 3.35 -3.82
N SER A 146 -21.18 2.25 -4.44
CA SER A 146 -21.37 2.04 -5.88
C SER A 146 -22.80 1.58 -6.20
N GLU A 147 -23.37 0.79 -5.29
CA GLU A 147 -24.76 0.30 -5.25
C GLU A 147 -25.21 0.20 -3.79
N PRO A 148 -26.51 0.11 -3.47
CA PRO A 148 -26.98 -0.06 -2.11
C PRO A 148 -26.29 -1.24 -1.40
N GLY A 149 -25.61 -0.94 -0.29
CA GLY A 149 -24.88 -1.94 0.50
C GLY A 149 -23.60 -2.49 -0.14
N ARG A 150 -23.10 -1.86 -1.21
CA ARG A 150 -21.84 -2.24 -1.87
C ARG A 150 -20.96 -1.03 -2.07
N CYS A 151 -19.67 -1.22 -1.82
CA CYS A 151 -18.63 -0.25 -2.20
C CYS A 151 -17.69 -0.90 -3.22
N LEU A 152 -17.18 -0.09 -4.13
CA LEU A 152 -16.22 -0.52 -5.13
C LEU A 152 -14.91 0.21 -4.88
N VAL A 153 -13.82 -0.54 -4.84
CA VAL A 153 -12.47 0.02 -4.73
C VAL A 153 -11.62 -0.44 -5.90
N HIS A 154 -11.04 0.51 -6.60
CA HIS A 154 -10.11 0.27 -7.69
C HIS A 154 -8.68 0.55 -7.23
N PHE A 155 -7.77 -0.34 -7.57
CA PHE A 155 -6.34 -0.12 -7.48
C PHE A 155 -5.73 -0.29 -8.87
N LEU A 156 -4.89 0.65 -9.28
CA LEU A 156 -4.30 0.71 -10.63
C LEU A 156 -2.82 1.06 -10.51
N PRO A 157 -1.92 0.49 -11.32
CA PRO A 157 -0.55 0.97 -11.38
C PRO A 157 -0.50 2.39 -11.95
N LEU A 158 0.56 3.13 -11.67
CA LEU A 158 0.71 4.52 -12.13
C LEU A 158 0.68 4.66 -13.66
N SER A 159 0.95 3.59 -14.41
CA SER A 159 0.87 3.57 -15.87
C SER A 159 -0.56 3.71 -16.41
N GLU A 160 -1.58 3.39 -15.59
CA GLU A 160 -3.00 3.41 -15.98
C GLU A 160 -3.68 4.76 -15.66
N ASN A 161 -3.01 5.88 -15.98
CA ASN A 161 -3.55 7.22 -15.75
C ASN A 161 -4.87 7.49 -16.49
N GLY A 162 -5.03 6.98 -17.71
CA GLY A 162 -6.27 7.13 -18.47
C GLY A 162 -7.46 6.45 -17.80
N GLU A 163 -7.23 5.31 -17.15
CA GLU A 163 -8.29 4.58 -16.46
C GLU A 163 -8.71 5.28 -15.16
N ILE A 164 -7.78 5.83 -14.37
CA ILE A 164 -8.15 6.61 -13.18
C ILE A 164 -8.95 7.87 -13.58
N ASP A 165 -8.61 8.51 -14.69
CA ASP A 165 -9.35 9.67 -15.18
C ASP A 165 -10.75 9.29 -15.65
N ARG A 166 -10.93 8.10 -16.26
CA ARG A 166 -12.24 7.54 -16.60
C ARG A 166 -13.07 7.25 -15.35
N ILE A 167 -12.48 6.63 -14.32
CA ILE A 167 -13.15 6.35 -13.05
C ILE A 167 -13.61 7.65 -12.35
N LYS A 168 -12.87 8.73 -12.48
CA LYS A 168 -13.25 10.02 -11.90
C LYS A 168 -14.47 10.66 -12.58
N GLN A 169 -14.81 10.23 -13.78
CA GLN A 169 -15.96 10.73 -14.56
C GLN A 169 -17.24 9.93 -14.31
N LEU A 170 -17.13 8.73 -13.72
CA LEU A 170 -18.28 7.91 -13.32
C LEU A 170 -19.05 8.53 -12.16
#